data_599efebbd108d4fa36a193638e340869
#
_entry.id   599efebbd108d4fa36a193638e340869
#
_cell.length_a   1.000
_cell.length_b   1.000
_cell.length_c   1.000
_cell.angle_alpha   90.00
_cell.angle_beta   90.00
_cell.angle_gamma   90.00
#
_symmetry.space_group_name_H-M   'P 1'
#
loop_
_entity.id
_entity.type
_entity.pdbx_description
1 polymer ?
#
loop_
_entity_poly.entity_id
_entity_poly.type
_entity_poly.pdbx_seq_one_letter_code
_entity_poly.pdbx_strand_id
1 'polypeptide(L)'
;LYRDDQSGSQRLFEKMVFKGEDVPDYEALGFERLDEMNTLVSACLDDPYAIGYSIMTYLNDVYSNEALLAFSLNGYSATPENVRTGDYPLGTKGYVVIRSDEPEDSPARRLYNWFGSPLSDTFLTSCGITPLSE
;
A
#
# COMPACT_ATOMS: atom_id res chain seq x y z
N LEU A 1 -1.23 3.25 16.26
CA LEU A 1 -2.50 3.34 15.55
C LEU A 1 -2.75 2.06 14.75
N TYR A 2 -3.99 1.59 14.65
CA TYR A 2 -4.36 0.42 13.87
C TYR A 2 -5.76 0.58 13.27
N ARG A 3 -6.12 -0.30 12.33
CA ARG A 3 -7.45 -0.38 11.73
C ARG A 3 -8.16 -1.67 12.14
N ASP A 4 -9.46 -1.76 11.92
CA ASP A 4 -10.18 -2.96 12.26
C ASP A 4 -9.78 -4.19 11.42
N ASP A 5 -10.14 -5.36 11.88
CA ASP A 5 -9.85 -6.65 11.26
C ASP A 5 -10.54 -6.87 9.89
N GLN A 6 -11.56 -6.07 9.54
CA GLN A 6 -12.20 -6.10 8.23
C GLN A 6 -11.41 -5.28 7.19
N SER A 7 -10.47 -4.45 7.65
CA SER A 7 -9.62 -3.66 6.76
C SER A 7 -8.63 -4.53 5.99
N GLY A 8 -8.67 -4.45 4.66
CA GLY A 8 -7.71 -5.16 3.82
C GLY A 8 -6.25 -4.70 4.04
N SER A 9 -6.04 -3.42 4.34
CA SER A 9 -4.71 -2.89 4.65
C SER A 9 -4.20 -3.34 6.01
N GLN A 10 -5.07 -3.48 7.02
CA GLN A 10 -4.71 -4.04 8.33
C GLN A 10 -4.25 -5.49 8.18
N ARG A 11 -5.05 -6.32 7.52
CA ARG A 11 -4.69 -7.73 7.27
C ARG A 11 -3.39 -7.88 6.48
N LEU A 12 -3.18 -7.00 5.50
CA LEU A 12 -1.95 -7.01 4.71
C LEU A 12 -0.74 -6.63 5.55
N PHE A 13 -0.86 -5.58 6.36
CA PHE A 13 0.16 -5.15 7.31
C PHE A 13 0.51 -6.29 8.28
N GLU A 14 -0.47 -6.89 8.93
CA GLU A 14 -0.28 -8.00 9.87
C GLU A 14 0.41 -9.19 9.22
N LYS A 15 -0.05 -9.58 8.01
CA LYS A 15 0.57 -10.66 7.25
C LYS A 15 2.05 -10.41 6.94
N MET A 16 2.42 -9.18 6.61
CA MET A 16 3.79 -8.82 6.25
C MET A 16 4.70 -8.66 7.47
N VAL A 17 4.17 -8.13 8.56
CA VAL A 17 4.95 -7.84 9.77
C VAL A 17 5.07 -9.08 10.66
N PHE A 18 3.96 -9.73 10.97
CA PHE A 18 3.95 -10.88 11.90
C PHE A 18 4.23 -12.22 11.20
N LYS A 19 4.09 -12.33 9.88
CA LYS A 19 4.47 -13.51 9.07
C LYS A 19 3.87 -14.84 9.55
N GLY A 20 2.68 -14.78 10.14
CA GLY A 20 1.98 -15.94 10.68
C GLY A 20 2.21 -16.20 12.17
N GLU A 21 2.96 -15.35 12.84
CA GLU A 21 2.99 -15.30 14.30
C GLU A 21 1.71 -14.68 14.87
N ASP A 22 1.48 -14.83 16.15
CA ASP A 22 0.30 -14.28 16.82
C ASP A 22 0.28 -12.75 16.72
N VAL A 23 -0.84 -12.22 16.22
CA VAL A 23 -1.08 -10.79 16.17
C VAL A 23 -1.44 -10.32 17.59
N PRO A 24 -0.81 -9.26 18.08
CA PRO A 24 -1.09 -8.77 19.44
C PRO A 24 -2.52 -8.21 19.53
N ASP A 25 -3.08 -8.28 20.72
CA ASP A 25 -4.32 -7.60 21.05
C ASP A 25 -4.03 -6.08 21.15
N TYR A 26 -4.27 -5.37 20.07
CA TYR A 26 -3.99 -3.93 19.98
C TYR A 26 -4.79 -3.12 20.99
N GLU A 27 -6.03 -3.49 21.25
CA GLU A 27 -6.91 -2.80 22.18
C GLU A 27 -6.41 -2.98 23.61
N ALA A 28 -6.04 -4.19 24.01
CA ALA A 28 -5.45 -4.47 25.32
C ALA A 28 -4.11 -3.76 25.53
N LEU A 29 -3.37 -3.46 24.46
CA LEU A 29 -2.13 -2.69 24.51
C LEU A 29 -2.35 -1.17 24.45
N GLY A 30 -3.60 -0.70 24.38
CA GLY A 30 -3.95 0.72 24.37
C GLY A 30 -3.70 1.41 23.01
N PHE A 31 -3.65 0.66 21.92
CA PHE A 31 -3.57 1.26 20.59
C PHE A 31 -4.90 1.87 20.20
N GLU A 32 -4.86 3.01 19.53
CA GLU A 32 -6.05 3.66 19.00
C GLU A 32 -6.50 3.03 17.67
N ARG A 33 -7.78 2.68 17.62
CA ARG A 33 -8.41 2.15 16.39
C ARG A 33 -8.96 3.28 15.54
N LEU A 34 -8.69 3.22 14.24
CA LEU A 34 -9.17 4.16 13.23
C LEU A 34 -9.88 3.43 12.09
N ASP A 35 -10.99 3.98 11.61
CA ASP A 35 -11.83 3.29 10.63
C ASP A 35 -11.36 3.44 9.18
N GLU A 36 -10.64 4.53 8.86
CA GLU A 36 -10.20 4.82 7.50
C GLU A 36 -8.69 5.03 7.38
N MET A 37 -8.14 4.78 6.18
CA MET A 37 -6.72 4.97 5.91
C MET A 37 -6.29 6.44 6.00
N ASN A 38 -7.13 7.35 5.52
CA ASN A 38 -6.88 8.78 5.59
C ASN A 38 -6.84 9.29 7.04
N THR A 39 -7.74 8.82 7.91
CA THR A 39 -7.72 9.17 9.34
C THR A 39 -6.46 8.68 10.03
N LEU A 40 -5.95 7.50 9.66
CA LEU A 40 -4.71 6.98 10.22
C LEU A 40 -3.50 7.87 9.86
N VAL A 41 -3.43 8.31 8.60
CA VAL A 41 -2.36 9.22 8.15
C VAL A 41 -2.50 10.60 8.79
N SER A 42 -3.73 11.15 8.87
CA SER A 42 -3.98 12.43 9.55
C SER A 42 -3.62 12.41 11.03
N ALA A 43 -3.96 11.33 11.73
CA ALA A 43 -3.61 11.18 13.15
C ALA A 43 -2.08 11.17 13.38
N CYS A 44 -1.29 10.68 12.42
CA CYS A 44 0.16 10.79 12.49
C CYS A 44 0.68 12.23 12.31
N LEU A 45 -0.10 13.13 11.71
CA LEU A 45 0.25 14.55 11.62
C LEU A 45 -0.05 15.29 12.93
N ASP A 46 -1.09 14.87 13.64
CA ASP A 46 -1.57 15.52 14.87
C ASP A 46 -0.78 15.09 16.12
N ASP A 47 -0.18 13.90 16.08
CA ASP A 47 0.61 13.36 17.20
C ASP A 47 2.05 13.03 16.76
N PRO A 48 3.07 13.75 17.26
CA PRO A 48 4.47 13.55 16.89
C PRO A 48 5.05 12.20 17.35
N TYR A 49 4.34 11.47 18.19
CA TYR A 49 4.73 10.13 18.65
C TYR A 49 3.95 9.00 17.98
N ALA A 50 2.97 9.34 17.12
CA ALA A 50 2.18 8.35 16.43
C ALA A 50 3.00 7.64 15.36
N ILE A 51 2.79 6.34 15.27
CA ILE A 51 3.29 5.49 14.19
C ILE A 51 2.07 4.88 13.50
N GLY A 52 2.04 5.01 12.18
CA GLY A 52 0.99 4.43 11.35
C GLY A 52 1.57 3.67 10.16
N TYR A 53 0.72 3.12 9.35
CA TYR A 53 1.07 2.50 8.08
C TYR A 53 0.13 3.00 6.97
N SER A 54 0.65 3.06 5.76
CA SER A 54 -0.12 3.48 4.59
C SER A 54 0.50 2.89 3.32
N ILE A 55 -0.16 3.10 2.20
CA ILE A 55 0.44 2.85 0.89
C ILE A 55 1.17 4.11 0.42
N MET A 56 2.27 3.95 -0.32
CA MET A 56 3.13 5.07 -0.72
C MET A 56 2.41 6.14 -1.57
N THR A 57 1.43 5.74 -2.39
CA THR A 57 0.63 6.69 -3.16
C THR A 57 -0.15 7.65 -2.26
N TYR A 58 -0.67 7.18 -1.13
CA TYR A 58 -1.32 8.07 -0.15
C TYR A 58 -0.34 9.05 0.46
N LEU A 59 0.86 8.59 0.80
CA LEU A 59 1.87 9.44 1.41
C LEU A 59 2.38 10.51 0.44
N ASN A 60 2.58 10.14 -0.83
CA ASN A 60 3.17 11.04 -1.82
C ASN A 60 2.14 11.99 -2.47
N ASP A 61 0.96 11.48 -2.78
CA ASP A 61 0.01 12.18 -3.65
C ASP A 61 -1.14 12.83 -2.88
N VAL A 62 -1.59 12.19 -1.80
CA VAL A 62 -2.73 12.68 -1.00
C VAL A 62 -2.27 13.50 0.19
N TYR A 63 -1.22 13.04 0.87
CA TYR A 63 -0.67 13.66 2.06
C TYR A 63 0.80 14.06 1.88
N SER A 64 1.12 14.70 0.75
CA SER A 64 2.45 15.26 0.52
C SER A 64 2.78 16.29 1.60
N ASN A 65 3.33 15.83 2.73
CA ASN A 65 3.62 16.63 3.89
C ASN A 65 5.00 16.26 4.44
N GLU A 66 5.89 17.26 4.56
CA GLU A 66 7.26 17.09 5.05
C GLU A 66 7.34 16.61 6.52
N ALA A 67 6.24 16.72 7.28
CA ALA A 67 6.17 16.21 8.64
C ALA A 67 5.99 14.67 8.71
N LEU A 68 5.64 14.01 7.60
CA LEU A 68 5.50 12.57 7.53
C LEU A 68 6.74 11.93 6.91
N LEU A 69 7.32 10.97 7.62
CA LEU A 69 8.48 10.22 7.15
C LEU A 69 8.16 8.73 7.05
N ALA A 70 8.45 8.14 5.89
CA ALA A 70 8.45 6.70 5.76
C ALA A 70 9.73 6.12 6.37
N PHE A 71 9.59 5.14 7.26
CA PHE A 71 10.74 4.48 7.88
C PHE A 71 11.53 3.65 6.87
N SER A 72 12.85 3.72 6.98
CA SER A 72 13.72 2.71 6.39
C SER A 72 13.66 1.43 7.21
N LEU A 73 13.53 0.30 6.54
CA LEU A 73 13.49 -1.03 7.16
C LEU A 73 14.72 -1.82 6.72
N ASN A 74 15.42 -2.43 7.67
CA ASN A 74 16.68 -3.15 7.41
C ASN A 74 17.75 -2.31 6.67
N GLY A 75 17.72 -0.98 6.81
CA GLY A 75 18.63 -0.06 6.13
C GLY A 75 18.16 0.38 4.74
N TYR A 76 17.04 -0.09 4.26
CA TYR A 76 16.48 0.26 2.94
C TYR A 76 15.29 1.21 3.07
N SER A 77 15.30 2.28 2.31
CA SER A 77 14.18 3.22 2.23
C SER A 77 13.06 2.67 1.33
N ALA A 78 11.82 3.12 1.54
CA ALA A 78 10.64 2.74 0.77
C ALA A 78 10.65 3.40 -0.63
N THR A 79 11.64 3.05 -1.46
CA THR A 79 11.71 3.52 -2.85
C THR A 79 11.12 2.49 -3.81
N PRO A 80 10.62 2.92 -5.00
CA PRO A 80 10.16 1.97 -6.02
C PRO A 80 11.20 0.89 -6.35
N GLU A 81 12.47 1.25 -6.41
CA GLU A 81 13.56 0.31 -6.69
C GLU A 81 13.70 -0.73 -5.58
N ASN A 82 13.81 -0.30 -4.32
CA ASN A 82 13.95 -1.22 -3.19
C ASN A 82 12.72 -2.13 -3.00
N VAL A 83 11.52 -1.63 -3.36
CA VAL A 83 10.31 -2.45 -3.37
C VAL A 83 10.36 -3.48 -4.50
N ARG A 84 10.80 -3.09 -5.70
CA ARG A 84 10.91 -3.98 -6.86
C ARG A 84 11.94 -5.09 -6.66
N THR A 85 13.10 -4.78 -6.06
CA THR A 85 14.14 -5.76 -5.76
C THR A 85 13.81 -6.66 -4.56
N GLY A 86 12.85 -6.25 -3.72
CA GLY A 86 12.49 -6.94 -2.48
C GLY A 86 13.39 -6.58 -1.29
N ASP A 87 14.27 -5.60 -1.43
CA ASP A 87 15.13 -5.11 -0.35
C ASP A 87 14.30 -4.39 0.72
N TYR A 88 13.26 -3.65 0.31
CA TYR A 88 12.26 -3.11 1.23
C TYR A 88 11.17 -4.16 1.50
N PRO A 89 11.04 -4.67 2.76
CA PRO A 89 10.28 -5.89 3.03
C PRO A 89 8.76 -5.73 3.00
N LEU A 90 8.22 -4.50 3.02
CA LEU A 90 6.78 -4.26 3.03
C LEU A 90 6.23 -3.91 1.63
N GLY A 91 6.81 -4.51 0.60
CA GLY A 91 6.27 -4.42 -0.76
C GLY A 91 5.12 -5.41 -1.00
N THR A 92 4.10 -4.99 -1.75
CA THR A 92 2.99 -5.88 -2.18
C THR A 92 2.65 -5.66 -3.64
N LYS A 93 2.00 -6.66 -4.24
CA LYS A 93 1.56 -6.61 -5.64
C LYS A 93 0.09 -6.20 -5.72
N GLY A 94 -0.23 -5.27 -6.61
CA GLY A 94 -1.58 -5.02 -7.08
C GLY A 94 -1.88 -5.85 -8.34
N TYR A 95 -3.14 -6.23 -8.51
CA TYR A 95 -3.59 -7.03 -9.65
C TYR A 95 -4.78 -6.37 -10.31
N VAL A 96 -4.77 -6.33 -11.63
CA VAL A 96 -5.96 -6.03 -12.43
C VAL A 96 -6.65 -7.35 -12.76
N VAL A 97 -7.93 -7.45 -12.42
CA VAL A 97 -8.71 -8.68 -12.57
C VAL A 97 -9.89 -8.41 -13.50
N ILE A 98 -10.13 -9.33 -14.41
CA ILE A 98 -11.26 -9.31 -15.35
C ILE A 98 -11.93 -10.68 -15.36
N ARG A 99 -13.19 -10.74 -15.70
CA ARG A 99 -13.89 -12.02 -15.90
C ARG A 99 -13.26 -12.82 -17.03
N SER A 100 -13.15 -14.13 -16.89
CA SER A 100 -12.58 -14.99 -17.91
C SER A 100 -13.42 -15.05 -19.19
N ASP A 101 -14.73 -14.82 -19.07
CA ASP A 101 -15.70 -14.78 -20.17
C ASP A 101 -15.98 -13.37 -20.70
N GLU A 102 -15.18 -12.36 -20.33
CA GLU A 102 -15.32 -10.99 -20.80
C GLU A 102 -15.08 -10.91 -22.31
N PRO A 103 -16.01 -10.32 -23.10
CA PRO A 103 -15.84 -10.20 -24.55
C PRO A 103 -14.57 -9.43 -24.93
N GLU A 104 -13.92 -9.86 -26.03
CA GLU A 104 -12.66 -9.27 -26.49
C GLU A 104 -12.81 -7.79 -26.95
N ASP A 105 -13.99 -7.40 -27.43
CA ASP A 105 -14.31 -6.04 -27.87
C ASP A 105 -14.90 -5.15 -26.78
N SER A 106 -15.07 -5.66 -25.55
CA SER A 106 -15.64 -4.90 -24.47
C SER A 106 -14.71 -3.78 -23.99
N PRO A 107 -15.25 -2.69 -23.43
CA PRO A 107 -14.44 -1.65 -22.78
C PRO A 107 -13.57 -2.17 -21.65
N ALA A 108 -14.07 -3.14 -20.87
CA ALA A 108 -13.34 -3.75 -19.77
C ALA A 108 -12.13 -4.54 -20.28
N ARG A 109 -12.28 -5.32 -21.35
CA ARG A 109 -11.17 -6.05 -21.99
C ARG A 109 -10.12 -5.08 -22.55
N ARG A 110 -10.54 -4.00 -23.19
CA ARG A 110 -9.61 -2.99 -23.70
C ARG A 110 -8.82 -2.31 -22.58
N LEU A 111 -9.47 -2.00 -21.45
CA LEU A 111 -8.79 -1.43 -20.28
C LEU A 111 -7.80 -2.44 -19.68
N TYR A 112 -8.22 -3.70 -19.54
CA TYR A 112 -7.35 -4.78 -19.06
C TYR A 112 -6.09 -4.92 -19.91
N ASN A 113 -6.25 -4.97 -21.23
CA ASN A 113 -5.13 -5.08 -22.18
C ASN A 113 -4.22 -3.84 -22.14
N TRP A 114 -4.81 -2.65 -21.89
CA TRP A 114 -4.04 -1.43 -21.74
C TRP A 114 -3.12 -1.50 -20.52
N PHE A 115 -3.56 -2.09 -19.39
CA PHE A 115 -2.71 -2.27 -18.20
C PHE A 115 -1.49 -3.19 -18.45
N GLY A 116 -1.54 -4.06 -19.46
CA GLY A 116 -0.41 -4.87 -19.91
C GLY A 116 0.46 -4.20 -20.98
N SER A 117 0.25 -2.92 -21.27
CA SER A 117 0.98 -2.21 -22.34
C SER A 117 2.04 -1.26 -21.79
N PRO A 118 3.11 -0.95 -22.55
CA PRO A 118 4.13 0.02 -22.14
C PRO A 118 3.58 1.43 -21.85
N LEU A 119 2.41 1.77 -22.41
CA LEU A 119 1.76 3.05 -22.14
C LEU A 119 1.24 3.14 -20.70
N SER A 120 0.79 2.02 -20.15
CA SER A 120 0.35 1.98 -18.75
C SER A 120 1.50 2.14 -17.77
N ASP A 121 2.70 1.70 -18.12
CA ASP A 121 3.87 1.78 -17.23
C ASP A 121 4.21 3.22 -16.86
N THR A 122 4.15 4.13 -17.84
CA THR A 122 4.37 5.55 -17.59
C THR A 122 3.30 6.13 -16.67
N PHE A 123 2.04 5.77 -16.90
CA PHE A 123 0.91 6.20 -16.07
C PHE A 123 1.03 5.63 -14.65
N LEU A 124 1.24 4.32 -14.49
CA LEU A 124 1.37 3.66 -13.20
C LEU A 124 2.53 4.26 -12.39
N THR A 125 3.68 4.49 -13.04
CA THR A 125 4.83 5.13 -12.40
C THR A 125 4.49 6.55 -11.91
N SER A 126 3.73 7.32 -12.70
CA SER A 126 3.28 8.65 -12.26
C SER A 126 2.31 8.61 -11.08
N CYS A 127 1.63 7.49 -10.87
CA CYS A 127 0.77 7.22 -9.71
C CYS A 127 1.52 6.56 -8.53
N GLY A 128 2.85 6.50 -8.55
CA GLY A 128 3.65 5.87 -7.49
C GLY A 128 3.57 4.34 -7.45
N ILE A 129 3.04 3.72 -8.51
CA ILE A 129 2.97 2.26 -8.67
C ILE A 129 4.15 1.81 -9.52
N THR A 130 4.89 0.82 -9.06
CA THR A 130 6.00 0.24 -9.82
C THR A 130 5.47 -0.86 -10.76
N PRO A 131 5.48 -0.65 -12.09
CA PRO A 131 5.07 -1.70 -13.02
C PRO A 131 5.98 -2.93 -12.88
N LEU A 132 5.38 -4.10 -12.96
CA LEU A 132 6.13 -5.36 -13.11
C LEU A 132 6.18 -5.66 -14.60
N SER A 133 7.24 -5.22 -15.28
CA SER A 133 7.55 -5.74 -16.61
C SER A 133 7.95 -7.20 -16.47
N GLU A 134 7.19 -8.10 -17.12
CA GLU A 134 7.64 -9.48 -17.33
C GLU A 134 8.80 -9.53 -18.32
#